data_bc3c23a204b4bdc9f5ef280243d08681
#
_entry.id   bc3c23a204b4bdc9f5ef280243d08681
#
_cell.length_a   1.000
_cell.length_b   1.000
_cell.length_c   1.000
_cell.angle_alpha   90.00
_cell.angle_beta   90.00
_cell.angle_gamma   90.00
#
_symmetry.space_group_name_H-M   'P 1'
#
loop_
_entity.id
_entity.type
_entity.pdbx_description
1 polymer ?
#
loop_
_entity_poly.entity_id
_entity_poly.type
_entity_poly.pdbx_seq_one_letter_code
_entity_poly.pdbx_strand_id
1 'polypeptide(L)'
;MKYTVESLRQFGIQVAEKAGMSHQDAETLLKNLLFSDMRGVRYHGMTRLSGYVTRIERGCTSATAQPTITMDSGAVFSMDGNNGMGSTIGTAAMQACIRRAKEYGVSFCTVNHASHYGFGGFYAM
;
A
#
# COMPACT_ATOMS: atom_id res chain seq x y z
N MET A 1 20.07 19.43 4.19
CA MET A 1 20.60 18.29 3.44
C MET A 1 19.56 17.88 2.40
N LYS A 2 19.97 17.65 1.16
CA LYS A 2 19.07 17.24 0.07
C LYS A 2 19.42 15.81 -0.33
N TYR A 3 18.42 14.96 -0.50
CA TYR A 3 18.57 13.59 -0.97
C TYR A 3 17.88 13.44 -2.33
N THR A 4 18.39 12.55 -3.17
CA THR A 4 17.71 12.20 -4.42
C THR A 4 16.52 11.28 -4.12
N VAL A 5 15.50 11.30 -4.97
CA VAL A 5 14.35 10.39 -4.86
C VAL A 5 14.81 8.93 -4.88
N GLU A 6 15.80 8.63 -5.74
CA GLU A 6 16.34 7.27 -5.86
C GLU A 6 17.07 6.80 -4.59
N SER A 7 17.89 7.66 -3.97
CA SER A 7 18.56 7.30 -2.71
C SER A 7 17.57 7.05 -1.56
N LEU A 8 16.50 7.86 -1.50
CA LEU A 8 15.43 7.66 -0.52
C LEU A 8 14.64 6.38 -0.80
N ARG A 9 14.40 6.06 -2.08
CA ARG A 9 13.72 4.83 -2.48
C ARG A 9 14.50 3.60 -2.04
N GLN A 10 15.78 3.54 -2.39
CA GLN A 10 16.65 2.41 -2.03
C GLN A 10 16.79 2.25 -0.52
N PHE A 11 17.02 3.33 0.19
CA PHE A 11 17.08 3.32 1.66
C PHE A 11 15.76 2.78 2.27
N GLY A 12 14.63 3.31 1.82
CA GLY A 12 13.34 2.92 2.35
C GLY A 12 12.98 1.45 2.06
N ILE A 13 13.33 0.94 0.86
CA ILE A 13 13.16 -0.48 0.53
C ILE A 13 13.94 -1.36 1.50
N GLN A 14 15.24 -1.06 1.72
CA GLN A 14 16.06 -1.82 2.66
C GLN A 14 15.50 -1.82 4.08
N VAL A 15 14.96 -0.68 4.53
CA VAL A 15 14.33 -0.56 5.85
C VAL A 15 13.06 -1.42 5.93
N ALA A 16 12.20 -1.39 4.91
CA ALA A 16 10.98 -2.17 4.85
C ALA A 16 11.25 -3.68 4.76
N GLU A 17 12.26 -4.10 3.97
CA GLU A 17 12.70 -5.50 3.89
C GLU A 17 13.23 -6.02 5.24
N LYS A 18 14.02 -5.20 5.95
CA LYS A 18 14.47 -5.55 7.31
C LYS A 18 13.32 -5.70 8.31
N ALA A 19 12.22 -5.00 8.10
CA ALA A 19 11.00 -5.18 8.88
C ALA A 19 10.18 -6.41 8.49
N GLY A 20 10.61 -7.18 7.48
CA GLY A 20 10.00 -8.44 7.05
C GLY A 20 9.12 -8.35 5.81
N MET A 21 9.06 -7.20 5.13
CA MET A 21 8.32 -7.07 3.87
C MET A 21 9.05 -7.77 2.71
N SER A 22 8.30 -8.28 1.74
CA SER A 22 8.89 -8.71 0.46
C SER A 22 9.45 -7.50 -0.30
N HIS A 23 10.42 -7.73 -1.20
CA HIS A 23 10.94 -6.66 -2.05
C HIS A 23 9.84 -5.93 -2.82
N GLN A 24 8.91 -6.68 -3.42
CA GLN A 24 7.79 -6.14 -4.19
C GLN A 24 6.85 -5.26 -3.34
N ASP A 25 6.53 -5.71 -2.12
CA ASP A 25 5.68 -4.95 -1.20
C ASP A 25 6.39 -3.70 -0.68
N ALA A 26 7.69 -3.81 -0.38
CA ALA A 26 8.53 -2.67 -0.02
C ALA A 26 8.58 -1.64 -1.14
N GLU A 27 8.77 -2.05 -2.40
CA GLU A 27 8.71 -1.14 -3.55
C GLU A 27 7.35 -0.44 -3.67
N THR A 28 6.25 -1.17 -3.47
CA THR A 28 4.89 -0.61 -3.52
C THR A 28 4.69 0.44 -2.43
N LEU A 29 5.15 0.14 -1.20
CA LEU A 29 5.13 1.09 -0.10
C LEU A 29 5.91 2.35 -0.44
N LEU A 30 7.14 2.20 -0.92
CA LEU A 30 8.01 3.35 -1.22
C LEU A 30 7.50 4.17 -2.40
N LYS A 31 6.91 3.57 -3.41
CA LYS A 31 6.22 4.28 -4.49
C LYS A 31 5.12 5.20 -3.95
N ASN A 32 4.29 4.72 -3.03
CA ASN A 32 3.23 5.52 -2.41
C ASN A 32 3.80 6.69 -1.59
N LEU A 33 4.81 6.44 -0.74
CA LEU A 33 5.42 7.47 0.11
C LEU A 33 6.10 8.57 -0.71
N LEU A 34 6.92 8.19 -1.67
CA LEU A 34 7.64 9.15 -2.52
C LEU A 34 6.71 9.90 -3.46
N PHE A 35 5.66 9.25 -3.97
CA PHE A 35 4.61 9.90 -4.74
C PHE A 35 3.95 11.05 -3.96
N SER A 36 3.71 10.84 -2.67
CA SER A 36 3.18 11.85 -1.76
C SER A 36 4.17 13.00 -1.55
N ASP A 37 5.42 12.70 -1.23
CA ASP A 37 6.46 13.72 -1.02
C ASP A 37 6.69 14.58 -2.26
N MET A 38 6.76 13.98 -3.45
CA MET A 38 6.93 14.68 -4.72
C MET A 38 5.76 15.63 -5.05
N ARG A 39 4.61 15.47 -4.38
CA ARG A 39 3.44 16.36 -4.51
C ARG A 39 3.28 17.33 -3.33
N GLY A 40 4.28 17.40 -2.46
CA GLY A 40 4.27 18.30 -1.30
C GLY A 40 3.41 17.83 -0.12
N VAL A 41 2.84 16.62 -0.19
CA VAL A 41 1.97 16.06 0.86
C VAL A 41 2.82 15.26 1.87
N ARG A 42 3.68 15.97 2.60
CA ARG A 42 4.71 15.39 3.49
C ARG A 42 4.16 14.48 4.58
N TYR A 43 2.95 14.73 5.07
CA TYR A 43 2.32 13.92 6.13
C TYR A 43 1.98 12.48 5.70
N HIS A 44 2.00 12.20 4.40
CA HIS A 44 1.80 10.87 3.83
C HIS A 44 3.06 10.34 3.12
N GLY A 45 4.18 11.05 3.22
CA GLY A 45 5.45 10.73 2.61
C GLY A 45 6.39 9.90 3.49
N MET A 46 7.69 10.02 3.25
CA MET A 46 8.76 9.28 3.92
C MET A 46 8.76 9.40 5.43
N THR A 47 8.21 10.47 5.98
CA THR A 47 8.03 10.65 7.44
C THR A 47 7.17 9.55 8.07
N ARG A 48 6.37 8.83 7.29
CA ARG A 48 5.54 7.71 7.78
C ARG A 48 6.29 6.39 7.89
N LEU A 49 7.43 6.24 7.21
CA LEU A 49 8.15 4.95 7.12
C LEU A 49 8.47 4.38 8.51
N SER A 50 9.01 5.19 9.41
CA SER A 50 9.35 4.74 10.78
C SER A 50 8.12 4.25 11.55
N GLY A 51 6.99 4.95 11.41
CA GLY A 51 5.74 4.53 12.05
C GLY A 51 5.20 3.21 11.51
N TYR A 52 5.35 2.95 10.20
CA TYR A 52 4.94 1.68 9.61
C TYR A 52 5.82 0.53 10.08
N VAL A 53 7.15 0.73 10.10
CA VAL A 53 8.10 -0.26 10.63
C VAL A 53 7.77 -0.60 12.08
N THR A 54 7.59 0.42 12.93
CA THR A 54 7.21 0.22 14.34
C THR A 54 5.91 -0.60 14.50
N ARG A 55 4.92 -0.37 13.63
CA ARG A 55 3.66 -1.15 13.67
C ARG A 55 3.87 -2.61 13.28
N ILE A 56 4.75 -2.88 12.32
CA ILE A 56 5.13 -4.26 11.96
C ILE A 56 5.85 -4.93 13.12
N GLU A 57 6.87 -4.30 13.69
CA GLU A 57 7.65 -4.81 14.81
C GLU A 57 6.79 -5.12 16.05
N ARG A 58 5.75 -4.32 16.28
CA ARG A 58 4.78 -4.52 17.38
C ARG A 58 3.65 -5.51 17.06
N GLY A 59 3.65 -6.12 15.87
CA GLY A 59 2.60 -7.04 15.44
C GLY A 59 1.24 -6.37 15.16
N CYS A 60 1.21 -5.02 15.09
CA CYS A 60 -0.02 -4.28 14.75
C CYS A 60 -0.36 -4.30 13.26
N THR A 61 0.60 -4.68 12.42
CA THR A 61 0.44 -4.80 10.96
C THR A 61 1.31 -5.96 10.49
N SER A 62 0.76 -6.85 9.68
CA SER A 62 1.52 -7.93 9.06
C SER A 62 2.36 -7.40 7.90
N ALA A 63 3.66 -7.76 7.89
CA ALA A 63 4.57 -7.44 6.79
C ALA A 63 4.30 -8.26 5.52
N THR A 64 3.66 -9.43 5.66
CA THR A 64 3.56 -10.45 4.59
C THR A 64 2.13 -10.81 4.22
N ALA A 65 1.13 -10.29 4.93
CA ALA A 65 -0.27 -10.64 4.65
C ALA A 65 -0.70 -10.17 3.27
N GLN A 66 -1.39 -11.04 2.56
CA GLN A 66 -2.01 -10.78 1.27
C GLN A 66 -3.53 -10.70 1.43
N PRO A 67 -4.22 -9.87 0.62
CA PRO A 67 -5.65 -9.74 0.72
C PRO A 67 -6.36 -10.98 0.18
N THR A 68 -7.51 -11.30 0.78
CA THR A 68 -8.40 -12.38 0.33
C THR A 68 -9.77 -11.82 -0.04
N ILE A 69 -10.39 -12.34 -1.11
CA ILE A 69 -11.75 -11.95 -1.49
C ILE A 69 -12.73 -12.67 -0.54
N THR A 70 -13.59 -11.90 0.11
CA THR A 70 -14.58 -12.40 1.08
C THR A 70 -16.01 -12.41 0.53
N MET A 71 -16.29 -11.56 -0.48
CA MET A 71 -17.56 -11.55 -1.22
C MET A 71 -17.26 -11.19 -2.66
N ASP A 72 -17.90 -11.85 -3.60
CA ASP A 72 -17.73 -11.61 -5.03
C ASP A 72 -19.08 -11.63 -5.77
N SER A 73 -19.44 -10.48 -6.33
CA SER A 73 -20.63 -10.30 -7.19
C SER A 73 -20.25 -9.67 -8.54
N GLY A 74 -19.11 -10.05 -9.11
CA GLY A 74 -18.63 -9.52 -10.37
C GLY A 74 -18.07 -8.11 -10.24
N ALA A 75 -18.80 -7.10 -10.64
CA ALA A 75 -18.38 -5.69 -10.55
C ALA A 75 -18.17 -5.21 -9.10
N VAL A 76 -18.91 -5.77 -8.15
CA VAL A 76 -18.86 -5.42 -6.73
C VAL A 76 -18.26 -6.58 -5.93
N PHE A 77 -17.27 -6.30 -5.09
CA PHE A 77 -16.63 -7.33 -4.27
C PHE A 77 -16.07 -6.74 -2.97
N SER A 78 -15.76 -7.62 -2.04
CA SER A 78 -15.14 -7.26 -0.76
C SER A 78 -13.86 -8.05 -0.56
N MET A 79 -12.88 -7.42 0.07
CA MET A 79 -11.61 -8.03 0.43
C MET A 79 -11.33 -7.87 1.92
N ASP A 80 -10.73 -8.90 2.51
CA ASP A 80 -10.06 -8.80 3.81
C ASP A 80 -8.57 -8.57 3.57
N GLY A 81 -8.02 -7.51 4.14
CA GLY A 81 -6.60 -7.20 4.06
C GLY A 81 -5.73 -8.01 5.00
N ASN A 82 -6.32 -8.90 5.81
CA ASN A 82 -5.62 -9.79 6.75
C ASN A 82 -4.59 -9.06 7.63
N ASN A 83 -4.94 -7.85 8.03
CA ASN A 83 -4.08 -6.93 8.80
C ASN A 83 -2.77 -6.55 8.09
N GLY A 84 -2.77 -6.57 6.77
CA GLY A 84 -1.60 -6.25 5.94
C GLY A 84 -1.30 -4.76 5.83
N MET A 85 -0.16 -4.45 5.19
CA MET A 85 0.26 -3.08 4.89
C MET A 85 -0.74 -2.42 3.92
N GLY A 86 -1.32 -1.29 4.34
CA GLY A 86 -2.41 -0.64 3.60
C GLY A 86 -2.04 -0.24 2.17
N SER A 87 -0.79 0.19 1.92
CA SER A 87 -0.33 0.52 0.57
C SER A 87 -0.32 -0.70 -0.37
N THR A 88 0.12 -1.85 0.11
CA THR A 88 0.12 -3.11 -0.63
C THR A 88 -1.31 -3.60 -0.88
N ILE A 89 -2.12 -3.65 0.19
CA ILE A 89 -3.52 -4.11 0.12
C ILE A 89 -4.34 -3.18 -0.80
N GLY A 90 -4.21 -1.86 -0.65
CA GLY A 90 -4.91 -0.88 -1.49
C GLY A 90 -4.52 -0.97 -2.96
N THR A 91 -3.24 -1.22 -3.25
CA THR A 91 -2.76 -1.44 -4.63
C THR A 91 -3.38 -2.70 -5.23
N ALA A 92 -3.41 -3.81 -4.49
CA ALA A 92 -4.03 -5.05 -4.94
C ALA A 92 -5.54 -4.89 -5.20
N ALA A 93 -6.24 -4.20 -4.30
CA ALA A 93 -7.67 -3.90 -4.44
C ALA A 93 -7.95 -3.03 -5.68
N MET A 94 -7.16 -1.96 -5.88
CA MET A 94 -7.32 -1.09 -7.04
C MET A 94 -7.03 -1.82 -8.36
N GLN A 95 -5.99 -2.65 -8.41
CA GLN A 95 -5.69 -3.47 -9.59
C GLN A 95 -6.82 -4.46 -9.89
N ALA A 96 -7.42 -5.06 -8.86
CA ALA A 96 -8.59 -5.92 -9.03
C ALA A 96 -9.81 -5.12 -9.56
N CYS A 97 -10.07 -3.91 -9.04
CA CYS A 97 -11.10 -3.02 -9.56
C CYS A 97 -10.87 -2.67 -11.03
N ILE A 98 -9.64 -2.31 -11.41
CA ILE A 98 -9.31 -1.96 -12.81
C ILE A 98 -9.60 -3.15 -13.76
N ARG A 99 -9.22 -4.38 -13.38
CA ARG A 99 -9.50 -5.56 -14.19
C ARG A 99 -11.00 -5.79 -14.36
N ARG A 100 -11.75 -5.70 -13.25
CA ARG A 100 -13.21 -5.90 -13.27
C ARG A 100 -13.95 -4.78 -14.01
N ALA A 101 -13.49 -3.54 -13.88
CA ALA A 101 -14.09 -2.41 -14.60
C ALA A 101 -13.95 -2.55 -16.13
N LYS A 102 -12.86 -3.19 -16.62
CA LYS A 102 -12.72 -3.50 -18.06
C LYS A 102 -13.74 -4.52 -18.54
N GLU A 103 -14.19 -5.42 -17.68
CA GLU A 103 -15.18 -6.46 -17.99
C GLU A 103 -16.62 -5.95 -17.81
N TYR A 104 -16.89 -5.24 -16.70
CA TYR A 104 -18.25 -4.85 -16.29
C TYR A 104 -18.57 -3.37 -16.55
N GLY A 105 -17.62 -2.57 -17.06
CA GLY A 105 -17.78 -1.13 -17.26
C GLY A 105 -17.53 -0.28 -16.00
N VAL A 106 -17.72 -0.85 -14.82
CA VAL A 106 -17.48 -0.21 -13.50
C VAL A 106 -17.08 -1.29 -12.50
N SER A 107 -16.36 -0.92 -11.45
CA SER A 107 -16.12 -1.81 -10.32
C SER A 107 -16.04 -1.06 -9.01
N PHE A 108 -16.45 -1.73 -7.93
CA PHE A 108 -16.38 -1.23 -6.57
C PHE A 108 -15.87 -2.33 -5.62
N CYS A 109 -14.91 -1.96 -4.77
CA CYS A 109 -14.34 -2.86 -3.76
C CYS A 109 -14.38 -2.21 -2.38
N THR A 110 -14.86 -2.95 -1.38
CA THR A 110 -14.62 -2.62 0.02
C THR A 110 -13.45 -3.43 0.56
N VAL A 111 -12.64 -2.82 1.41
CA VAL A 111 -11.51 -3.51 2.05
C VAL A 111 -11.60 -3.32 3.56
N ASN A 112 -11.56 -4.42 4.30
CA ASN A 112 -11.51 -4.45 5.77
C ASN A 112 -10.12 -4.92 6.25
N HIS A 113 -9.81 -4.73 7.52
CA HIS A 113 -8.60 -5.22 8.19
C HIS A 113 -7.30 -4.91 7.43
N ALA A 114 -7.14 -3.67 6.96
CA ALA A 114 -5.89 -3.16 6.42
C ALA A 114 -5.39 -2.00 7.27
N SER A 115 -4.08 -1.81 7.30
CA SER A 115 -3.47 -0.65 7.95
C SER A 115 -3.67 0.62 7.13
N HIS A 116 -3.03 1.71 7.52
CA HIS A 116 -3.14 3.00 6.83
C HIS A 116 -2.71 2.92 5.35
N TYR A 117 -3.54 3.40 4.44
CA TYR A 117 -3.36 3.31 2.98
C TYR A 117 -2.31 4.25 2.39
N GLY A 118 -1.79 5.17 3.18
CA GLY A 118 -0.90 6.22 2.66
C GLY A 118 -1.67 7.35 1.99
N PHE A 119 -1.20 7.80 0.84
CA PHE A 119 -1.79 8.90 0.09
C PHE A 119 -2.81 8.38 -0.92
N GLY A 120 -4.10 8.73 -0.72
CA GLY A 120 -5.20 8.26 -1.57
C GLY A 120 -5.05 8.62 -3.05
N GLY A 121 -4.47 9.77 -3.38
CA GLY A 121 -4.20 10.16 -4.76
C GLY A 121 -3.28 9.21 -5.54
N PHE A 122 -2.50 8.38 -4.85
CA PHE A 122 -1.67 7.35 -5.47
C PHE A 122 -2.49 6.32 -6.25
N TYR A 123 -3.68 5.99 -5.76
CA TYR A 123 -4.54 4.97 -6.36
C TYR A 123 -5.43 5.50 -7.50
N ALA A 124 -5.48 6.83 -7.67
CA ALA A 124 -6.30 7.48 -8.70
C ALA A 124 -5.57 7.70 -10.03
N MET A 125 -4.35 7.15 -10.19
CA MET A 125 -3.50 7.40 -11.35
C MET A 125 -3.19 6.15 -12.15
#